data_4509ae4b3801924d10c62185c553ed10
#
_entry.id   4509ae4b3801924d10c62185c553ed10
#
_cell.length_a   1.000
_cell.length_b   1.000
_cell.length_c   1.000
_cell.angle_alpha   90.00
_cell.angle_beta   90.00
_cell.angle_gamma   90.00
#
_symmetry.space_group_name_H-M   'P 1'
#
loop_
_entity.id
_entity.type
_entity.pdbx_description
1 polymer ?
#
loop_
_entity_poly.entity_id
_entity_poly.type
_entity_poly.pdbx_seq_one_letter_code
_entity_poly.pdbx_strand_id
1 'polypeptide(L)'
;MEMSVKKRFLFSVFAAVLAALPLFARADAAFLARPDVQRYIDEQVATGRFSRPELESVFANVELKPNVMTILDRPATSRPWYVFRASFFNEKLLNDGVTFWRAHSDALARAEKQYGVPPEVIVAILGIETHYGRRTGTFRVVDVLSTIGFNYPRRAEYFRGELTDLLLLAQEEKINPLSLKGSYAGAMGWPQFMPSSYRKWAVDFDGSGHRDIWNNADDAIGSVANYFSQHGWMRGDDVMIPANVAPGAQIDALLADKFNLDYSVKQLAAKGVTPQVALPDSARAVLVPLETSPGVTEYWLGLNNFYVITRYNKSTLYAKVTQDISREIKSRYIAAVYGNGAN
;
A
#
# COMPACT_ATOMS: atom_id res chain seq x y z
N MET A 1 -13.12 -26.10 92.33
CA MET A 1 -13.89 -26.37 91.31
C MET A 1 -13.91 -25.09 90.45
N GLU A 2 -12.93 -25.00 89.58
CA GLU A 2 -12.48 -23.73 88.98
C GLU A 2 -13.13 -23.48 87.63
N MET A 3 -13.62 -22.25 87.50
CA MET A 3 -14.06 -21.70 86.22
C MET A 3 -12.92 -20.91 85.59
N SER A 4 -12.44 -21.40 84.47
CA SER A 4 -11.41 -20.72 83.67
C SER A 4 -12.05 -19.74 82.68
N VAL A 5 -11.71 -18.44 82.77
CA VAL A 5 -12.13 -17.36 81.96
C VAL A 5 -11.16 -17.29 80.71
N LYS A 6 -11.62 -17.60 79.50
CA LYS A 6 -10.86 -17.37 78.30
C LYS A 6 -11.15 -15.95 77.79
N LYS A 7 -10.15 -15.09 77.77
CA LYS A 7 -10.15 -13.77 77.15
C LYS A 7 -10.01 -13.99 75.60
N ARG A 8 -10.98 -13.47 74.85
CA ARG A 8 -10.90 -13.34 73.41
C ARG A 8 -10.20 -12.03 73.05
N PHE A 9 -9.03 -12.11 72.40
CA PHE A 9 -8.39 -10.99 71.70
C PHE A 9 -8.98 -10.87 70.27
N LEU A 10 -9.63 -9.74 70.02
CA LEU A 10 -9.98 -9.35 68.66
C LEU A 10 -8.75 -8.70 67.98
N PHE A 11 -8.18 -9.35 66.96
CA PHE A 11 -7.23 -8.71 66.08
C PHE A 11 -8.02 -8.12 64.90
N SER A 12 -8.09 -6.80 64.82
CA SER A 12 -8.58 -6.09 63.61
C SER A 12 -7.47 -6.07 62.57
N VAL A 13 -7.63 -6.86 61.49
CA VAL A 13 -6.77 -6.80 60.32
C VAL A 13 -7.32 -5.70 59.40
N PHE A 14 -6.65 -4.55 59.36
CA PHE A 14 -6.85 -3.55 58.34
C PHE A 14 -6.22 -4.05 57.03
N ALA A 15 -7.01 -4.57 56.10
CA ALA A 15 -6.57 -4.89 54.76
C ALA A 15 -6.46 -3.58 53.96
N ALA A 16 -5.24 -3.09 53.77
CA ALA A 16 -4.97 -2.06 52.79
C ALA A 16 -5.12 -2.64 51.39
N VAL A 17 -6.23 -2.39 50.70
CA VAL A 17 -6.40 -2.66 49.30
C VAL A 17 -5.62 -1.58 48.53
N LEU A 18 -4.36 -1.88 48.20
CA LEU A 18 -3.64 -1.15 47.16
C LEU A 18 -4.31 -1.51 45.84
N ALA A 19 -5.10 -0.58 45.29
CA ALA A 19 -5.58 -0.65 43.93
C ALA A 19 -4.36 -0.55 43.00
N ALA A 20 -3.89 -1.70 42.48
CA ALA A 20 -2.95 -1.75 41.36
C ALA A 20 -3.70 -1.26 40.13
N LEU A 21 -3.60 0.03 39.84
CA LEU A 21 -3.97 0.56 38.51
C LEU A 21 -3.09 -0.14 37.47
N PRO A 22 -3.67 -0.63 36.37
CA PRO A 22 -2.89 -1.38 35.37
C PRO A 22 -1.80 -0.47 34.81
N LEU A 23 -0.56 -0.97 34.78
CA LEU A 23 0.61 -0.29 34.19
C LEU A 23 0.40 0.19 32.74
N PHE A 24 -0.59 -0.34 32.04
CA PHE A 24 -0.93 0.01 30.65
C PHE A 24 -1.43 1.47 30.49
N ALA A 25 -2.15 2.01 31.43
CA ALA A 25 -2.65 3.40 31.38
C ALA A 25 -1.55 4.47 31.44
N ARG A 26 -0.32 4.10 31.81
CA ARG A 26 0.77 5.07 32.05
C ARG A 26 1.64 5.34 30.83
N ALA A 27 1.67 4.43 29.85
CA ALA A 27 2.43 4.60 28.60
C ALA A 27 1.72 5.58 27.65
N ASP A 28 0.40 5.50 27.57
CA ASP A 28 -0.41 6.27 26.63
C ASP A 28 -0.55 7.74 27.04
N ALA A 29 -0.67 8.02 28.35
CA ALA A 29 -0.65 9.39 28.87
C ALA A 29 0.68 10.12 28.60
N ALA A 30 1.80 9.39 28.49
CA ALA A 30 3.11 9.95 28.20
C ALA A 30 3.24 10.42 26.76
N PHE A 31 2.62 9.73 25.78
CA PHE A 31 2.64 10.14 24.37
C PHE A 31 1.83 11.42 24.16
N LEU A 32 0.60 11.47 24.65
CA LEU A 32 -0.24 12.66 24.56
C LEU A 32 0.42 13.90 25.20
N ALA A 33 1.14 13.72 26.33
CA ALA A 33 1.80 14.82 27.05
C ALA A 33 3.06 15.38 26.36
N ARG A 34 3.52 14.78 25.27
CA ARG A 34 4.71 15.23 24.55
C ARG A 34 4.49 16.61 23.91
N PRO A 35 5.46 17.54 24.03
CA PRO A 35 5.32 18.89 23.47
C PRO A 35 5.11 18.93 21.95
N ASP A 36 5.71 18.00 21.21
CA ASP A 36 5.55 17.89 19.75
C ASP A 36 4.16 17.36 19.36
N VAL A 37 3.58 16.46 20.15
CA VAL A 37 2.21 15.96 19.97
C VAL A 37 1.21 17.08 20.31
N GLN A 38 1.40 17.80 21.41
CA GLN A 38 0.53 18.92 21.78
C GLN A 38 0.55 20.03 20.73
N ARG A 39 1.72 20.35 20.17
CA ARG A 39 1.84 21.31 19.06
C ARG A 39 1.08 20.84 17.83
N TYR A 40 1.21 19.58 17.46
CA TYR A 40 0.44 19.01 16.34
C TYR A 40 -1.07 19.12 16.59
N ILE A 41 -1.54 18.83 17.80
CA ILE A 41 -2.95 19.00 18.18
C ILE A 41 -3.38 20.47 18.03
N ASP A 42 -2.57 21.43 18.54
CA ASP A 42 -2.83 22.86 18.39
C ASP A 42 -2.97 23.28 16.93
N GLU A 43 -2.05 22.81 16.07
CA GLU A 43 -2.05 23.06 14.64
C GLU A 43 -3.33 22.52 13.98
N GLN A 44 -3.73 21.28 14.29
CA GLN A 44 -4.93 20.68 13.72
C GLN A 44 -6.22 21.38 14.21
N VAL A 45 -6.30 21.73 15.49
CA VAL A 45 -7.44 22.49 16.03
C VAL A 45 -7.54 23.87 15.38
N ALA A 46 -6.41 24.55 15.13
CA ALA A 46 -6.37 25.84 14.46
C ALA A 46 -6.92 25.79 13.01
N THR A 47 -6.94 24.62 12.36
CA THR A 47 -7.58 24.46 11.05
C THR A 47 -9.11 24.54 11.09
N GLY A 48 -9.72 24.43 12.28
CA GLY A 48 -11.18 24.35 12.47
C GLY A 48 -11.81 23.02 12.08
N ARG A 49 -11.01 22.01 11.71
CA ARG A 49 -11.51 20.70 11.27
C ARG A 49 -11.69 19.71 12.42
N PHE A 50 -11.00 19.91 13.52
CA PHE A 50 -11.01 19.03 14.69
C PHE A 50 -11.22 19.84 15.98
N SER A 51 -11.91 19.24 16.93
CA SER A 51 -11.93 19.75 18.29
C SER A 51 -10.75 19.17 19.10
N ARG A 52 -10.25 19.92 20.09
CA ARG A 52 -9.18 19.44 20.99
C ARG A 52 -9.57 18.15 21.73
N PRO A 53 -10.79 18.04 22.37
CA PRO A 53 -11.18 16.82 23.05
C PRO A 53 -11.22 15.59 22.15
N GLU A 54 -11.62 15.75 20.87
CA GLU A 54 -11.63 14.66 19.90
C GLU A 54 -10.22 14.14 19.65
N LEU A 55 -9.26 15.02 19.36
CA LEU A 55 -7.87 14.63 19.11
C LEU A 55 -7.20 14.03 20.36
N GLU A 56 -7.41 14.65 21.52
CA GLU A 56 -6.88 14.13 22.80
C GLU A 56 -7.43 12.73 23.10
N SER A 57 -8.71 12.48 22.81
CA SER A 57 -9.31 11.15 22.96
C SER A 57 -8.64 10.11 22.06
N VAL A 58 -8.29 10.46 20.82
CA VAL A 58 -7.56 9.55 19.91
C VAL A 58 -6.12 9.34 20.41
N PHE A 59 -5.38 10.44 20.68
CA PHE A 59 -3.96 10.36 21.03
C PHE A 59 -3.68 9.75 22.42
N ALA A 60 -4.64 9.83 23.35
CA ALA A 60 -4.57 9.13 24.64
C ALA A 60 -4.61 7.60 24.47
N ASN A 61 -5.09 7.09 23.32
CA ASN A 61 -5.19 5.66 23.02
C ASN A 61 -4.14 5.17 22.00
N VAL A 62 -3.17 6.01 21.62
CA VAL A 62 -2.08 5.62 20.73
C VAL A 62 -1.06 4.76 21.43
N GLU A 63 -0.73 3.62 20.85
CA GLU A 63 0.36 2.74 21.29
C GLU A 63 1.53 2.80 20.30
N LEU A 64 2.66 3.37 20.70
CA LEU A 64 3.84 3.44 19.85
C LEU A 64 4.37 2.04 19.51
N LYS A 65 4.80 1.86 18.26
CA LYS A 65 5.31 0.59 17.70
C LYS A 65 6.79 0.73 17.26
N PRO A 66 7.77 0.77 18.18
CA PRO A 66 9.17 1.07 17.86
C PRO A 66 9.80 0.15 16.81
N ASN A 67 9.37 -1.11 16.71
CA ASN A 67 9.85 -2.08 15.74
C ASN A 67 9.54 -1.66 14.27
N VAL A 68 8.55 -0.82 14.06
CA VAL A 68 8.18 -0.32 12.71
C VAL A 68 9.32 0.46 12.08
N MET A 69 10.06 1.26 12.85
CA MET A 69 11.20 2.04 12.35
C MET A 69 12.32 1.12 11.83
N THR A 70 12.60 0.03 12.54
CA THR A 70 13.59 -0.97 12.11
C THR A 70 13.18 -1.66 10.79
N ILE A 71 11.88 -1.88 10.59
CA ILE A 71 11.36 -2.47 9.35
C ILE A 71 11.52 -1.49 8.19
N LEU A 72 11.21 -0.20 8.41
CA LEU A 72 11.32 0.86 7.41
C LEU A 72 12.76 1.09 6.93
N ASP A 73 13.74 0.87 7.79
CA ASP A 73 15.17 1.01 7.45
C ASP A 73 15.73 -0.16 6.61
N ARG A 74 14.94 -1.21 6.38
CA ARG A 74 15.34 -2.37 5.56
C ARG A 74 14.72 -2.28 4.16
N PRO A 75 15.38 -1.65 3.17
CA PRO A 75 14.82 -1.54 1.83
C PRO A 75 14.76 -2.93 1.16
N ALA A 76 13.57 -3.32 0.72
CA ALA A 76 13.36 -4.54 -0.08
C ALA A 76 13.90 -4.40 -1.54
N THR A 77 14.34 -3.22 -1.94
CA THR A 77 14.58 -2.82 -3.34
C THR A 77 15.97 -3.11 -3.87
N SER A 78 16.85 -3.73 -3.10
CA SER A 78 18.23 -4.07 -3.53
C SER A 78 18.36 -5.48 -4.11
N ARG A 79 17.24 -6.18 -4.36
CA ARG A 79 17.28 -7.56 -4.90
C ARG A 79 17.30 -7.54 -6.43
N PRO A 80 18.09 -8.42 -7.10
CA PRO A 80 18.03 -8.59 -8.53
C PRO A 80 16.63 -9.06 -8.96
N TRP A 81 16.28 -8.80 -10.23
CA TRP A 81 14.94 -9.09 -10.77
C TRP A 81 14.52 -10.55 -10.58
N TYR A 82 15.41 -11.49 -10.89
CA TYR A 82 15.07 -12.92 -10.79
C TYR A 82 14.70 -13.36 -9.37
N VAL A 83 15.31 -12.75 -8.33
CA VAL A 83 14.96 -13.00 -6.92
C VAL A 83 13.67 -12.30 -6.54
N PHE A 84 13.49 -11.04 -6.96
CA PHE A 84 12.31 -10.26 -6.68
C PHE A 84 11.06 -10.91 -7.30
N ARG A 85 11.14 -11.27 -8.58
CA ARG A 85 10.05 -11.93 -9.32
C ARG A 85 9.59 -13.21 -8.62
N ALA A 86 10.52 -14.07 -8.19
CA ALA A 86 10.20 -15.32 -7.51
C ALA A 86 9.41 -15.14 -6.20
N SER A 87 9.50 -13.98 -5.56
CA SER A 87 8.74 -13.69 -4.33
C SER A 87 7.24 -13.50 -4.58
N PHE A 88 6.85 -13.12 -5.79
CA PHE A 88 5.45 -12.83 -6.16
C PHE A 88 4.90 -13.80 -7.18
N PHE A 89 5.70 -14.23 -8.14
CA PHE A 89 5.25 -15.08 -9.26
C PHE A 89 5.19 -16.55 -8.81
N ASN A 90 4.07 -16.94 -8.23
CA ASN A 90 3.85 -18.30 -7.72
C ASN A 90 2.44 -18.81 -8.08
N GLU A 91 2.31 -20.15 -8.17
CA GLU A 91 1.08 -20.81 -8.60
C GLU A 91 -0.16 -20.43 -7.77
N LYS A 92 0.02 -20.28 -6.45
CA LYS A 92 -1.11 -19.95 -5.58
C LYS A 92 -1.67 -18.56 -5.90
N LEU A 93 -0.81 -17.55 -6.03
CA LEU A 93 -1.24 -16.18 -6.36
C LEU A 93 -1.93 -16.14 -7.72
N LEU A 94 -1.38 -16.83 -8.72
CA LEU A 94 -1.91 -16.85 -10.08
C LEU A 94 -3.29 -17.54 -10.16
N ASN A 95 -3.44 -18.68 -9.52
CA ASN A 95 -4.70 -19.43 -9.51
C ASN A 95 -5.78 -18.74 -8.66
N ASP A 96 -5.40 -18.15 -7.51
CA ASP A 96 -6.29 -17.30 -6.72
C ASP A 96 -6.75 -16.07 -7.54
N GLY A 97 -5.88 -15.52 -8.41
CA GLY A 97 -6.21 -14.41 -9.31
C GLY A 97 -7.27 -14.77 -10.33
N VAL A 98 -7.17 -15.93 -10.95
CA VAL A 98 -8.21 -16.44 -11.87
C VAL A 98 -9.54 -16.64 -11.12
N THR A 99 -9.48 -17.19 -9.92
CA THR A 99 -10.67 -17.41 -9.08
C THR A 99 -11.32 -16.07 -8.70
N PHE A 100 -10.50 -15.09 -8.30
CA PHE A 100 -10.95 -13.74 -7.97
C PHE A 100 -11.59 -13.05 -9.19
N TRP A 101 -10.95 -13.12 -10.35
CA TRP A 101 -11.50 -12.54 -11.58
C TRP A 101 -12.87 -13.14 -11.93
N ARG A 102 -13.00 -14.46 -11.86
CA ARG A 102 -14.30 -15.12 -12.13
C ARG A 102 -15.38 -14.70 -11.14
N ALA A 103 -15.04 -14.57 -9.86
CA ALA A 103 -15.98 -14.16 -8.82
C ALA A 103 -16.44 -12.70 -8.93
N HIS A 104 -15.60 -11.81 -9.50
CA HIS A 104 -15.85 -10.38 -9.59
C HIS A 104 -15.83 -9.86 -11.04
N SER A 105 -16.20 -10.72 -12.01
CA SER A 105 -16.15 -10.41 -13.44
C SER A 105 -16.92 -9.15 -13.81
N ASP A 106 -18.11 -8.95 -13.22
CA ASP A 106 -18.98 -7.81 -13.52
C ASP A 106 -18.42 -6.50 -13.00
N ALA A 107 -17.88 -6.49 -11.78
CA ALA A 107 -17.23 -5.31 -11.21
C ALA A 107 -15.95 -4.94 -11.99
N LEU A 108 -15.15 -5.92 -12.37
CA LEU A 108 -13.95 -5.72 -13.19
C LEU A 108 -14.29 -5.19 -14.59
N ALA A 109 -15.33 -5.72 -15.24
CA ALA A 109 -15.79 -5.23 -16.54
C ALA A 109 -16.34 -3.79 -16.45
N ARG A 110 -17.09 -3.46 -15.39
CA ARG A 110 -17.54 -2.08 -15.13
C ARG A 110 -16.34 -1.15 -14.93
N ALA A 111 -15.33 -1.57 -14.15
CA ALA A 111 -14.13 -0.78 -13.88
C ALA A 111 -13.32 -0.53 -15.16
N GLU A 112 -13.14 -1.55 -16.01
CA GLU A 112 -12.50 -1.39 -17.32
C GLU A 112 -13.27 -0.42 -18.21
N LYS A 113 -14.59 -0.56 -18.27
CA LYS A 113 -15.44 0.34 -19.06
C LYS A 113 -15.32 1.78 -18.60
N GLN A 114 -15.38 2.02 -17.30
CA GLN A 114 -15.42 3.36 -16.69
C GLN A 114 -14.03 4.03 -16.67
N TYR A 115 -12.98 3.30 -16.30
CA TYR A 115 -11.66 3.86 -16.02
C TYR A 115 -10.60 3.51 -17.07
N GLY A 116 -10.90 2.58 -17.97
CA GLY A 116 -9.96 2.17 -19.03
C GLY A 116 -8.84 1.22 -18.57
N VAL A 117 -8.85 0.78 -17.32
CA VAL A 117 -7.84 -0.11 -16.75
C VAL A 117 -8.30 -1.56 -16.95
N PRO A 118 -7.51 -2.43 -17.60
CA PRO A 118 -7.94 -3.79 -17.89
C PRO A 118 -8.01 -4.66 -16.63
N PRO A 119 -8.96 -5.62 -16.57
CA PRO A 119 -9.18 -6.51 -15.42
C PRO A 119 -7.91 -7.17 -14.89
N GLU A 120 -7.07 -7.68 -15.77
CA GLU A 120 -5.82 -8.36 -15.40
C GLU A 120 -4.87 -7.51 -14.58
N VAL A 121 -4.82 -6.20 -14.83
CA VAL A 121 -3.96 -5.27 -14.08
C VAL A 121 -4.52 -5.03 -12.69
N ILE A 122 -5.82 -4.80 -12.58
CA ILE A 122 -6.50 -4.60 -11.27
C ILE A 122 -6.33 -5.85 -10.40
N VAL A 123 -6.57 -7.04 -10.98
CA VAL A 123 -6.40 -8.32 -10.28
C VAL A 123 -4.96 -8.54 -9.85
N ALA A 124 -3.98 -8.21 -10.70
CA ALA A 124 -2.56 -8.33 -10.37
C ALA A 124 -2.18 -7.43 -9.18
N ILE A 125 -2.63 -6.17 -9.16
CA ILE A 125 -2.39 -5.24 -8.04
C ILE A 125 -2.98 -5.80 -6.74
N LEU A 126 -4.26 -6.17 -6.71
CA LEU A 126 -4.92 -6.69 -5.50
C LEU A 126 -4.27 -8.01 -5.02
N GLY A 127 -3.77 -8.81 -5.96
CA GLY A 127 -3.01 -10.02 -5.65
C GLY A 127 -1.66 -9.73 -5.01
N ILE A 128 -0.86 -8.83 -5.58
CA ILE A 128 0.46 -8.43 -5.09
C ILE A 128 0.35 -7.78 -3.72
N GLU A 129 -0.59 -6.85 -3.54
CA GLU A 129 -0.71 -6.07 -2.31
C GLU A 129 -1.18 -6.92 -1.12
N THR A 130 -2.25 -7.69 -1.31
CA THR A 130 -2.91 -8.34 -0.16
C THR A 130 -3.35 -9.77 -0.37
N HIS A 131 -2.93 -10.43 -1.46
CA HIS A 131 -3.50 -11.74 -1.81
C HIS A 131 -5.03 -11.71 -1.83
N TYR A 132 -5.57 -10.73 -2.56
CA TYR A 132 -7.02 -10.55 -2.71
C TYR A 132 -7.73 -10.34 -1.36
N GLY A 133 -7.24 -9.41 -0.55
CA GLY A 133 -7.80 -9.03 0.74
C GLY A 133 -7.43 -9.94 1.94
N ARG A 134 -6.69 -11.04 1.73
CA ARG A 134 -6.34 -11.98 2.82
C ARG A 134 -5.23 -11.48 3.75
N ARG A 135 -4.45 -10.47 3.35
CA ARG A 135 -3.26 -9.96 4.09
C ARG A 135 -3.21 -8.44 4.07
N THR A 136 -4.20 -7.80 4.66
CA THR A 136 -4.32 -6.33 4.67
C THR A 136 -3.49 -5.63 5.76
N GLY A 137 -2.80 -6.42 6.60
CA GLY A 137 -2.05 -5.91 7.75
C GLY A 137 -2.84 -5.96 9.06
N THR A 138 -2.12 -5.94 10.18
CA THR A 138 -2.69 -6.10 11.53
C THR A 138 -2.39 -4.94 12.48
N PHE A 139 -1.58 -3.98 12.05
CA PHE A 139 -1.26 -2.80 12.86
C PHE A 139 -2.43 -1.82 12.88
N ARG A 140 -2.73 -1.22 14.03
CA ARG A 140 -3.59 -0.04 14.04
C ARG A 140 -2.89 1.08 13.28
N VAL A 141 -3.56 1.65 12.29
CA VAL A 141 -2.96 2.64 11.38
C VAL A 141 -2.54 3.90 12.15
N VAL A 142 -3.37 4.35 13.08
CA VAL A 142 -3.05 5.52 13.93
C VAL A 142 -1.76 5.30 14.74
N ASP A 143 -1.52 4.09 15.26
CA ASP A 143 -0.32 3.77 16.06
C ASP A 143 0.95 3.88 15.22
N VAL A 144 0.94 3.27 14.02
CA VAL A 144 2.13 3.28 13.15
C VAL A 144 2.40 4.65 12.58
N LEU A 145 1.36 5.39 12.15
CA LEU A 145 1.52 6.74 11.63
C LEU A 145 2.02 7.70 12.72
N SER A 146 1.49 7.59 13.95
CA SER A 146 1.99 8.34 15.11
C SER A 146 3.42 7.97 15.45
N THR A 147 3.75 6.66 15.47
CA THR A 147 5.12 6.21 15.73
C THR A 147 6.11 6.83 14.75
N ILE A 148 5.84 6.72 13.45
CA ILE A 148 6.75 7.22 12.42
C ILE A 148 6.74 8.75 12.39
N GLY A 149 5.57 9.37 12.46
CA GLY A 149 5.39 10.82 12.38
C GLY A 149 6.07 11.60 13.51
N PHE A 150 6.24 10.98 14.69
CA PHE A 150 6.84 11.63 15.85
C PHE A 150 8.20 11.06 16.28
N ASN A 151 8.66 9.92 15.73
CA ASN A 151 9.92 9.31 16.14
C ASN A 151 10.88 8.99 14.97
N TYR A 152 10.50 9.31 13.71
CA TYR A 152 11.32 9.04 12.54
C TYR A 152 11.61 10.33 11.73
N PRO A 153 12.62 11.13 12.12
CA PRO A 153 12.83 12.49 11.60
C PRO A 153 12.89 12.60 10.07
N ARG A 154 13.50 11.60 9.39
CA ARG A 154 13.68 11.61 7.93
C ARG A 154 12.37 11.67 7.13
N ARG A 155 11.25 11.22 7.72
CA ARG A 155 9.94 11.19 7.05
C ARG A 155 8.80 11.70 7.96
N ALA A 156 9.13 12.34 9.07
CA ALA A 156 8.17 12.76 10.09
C ALA A 156 7.04 13.63 9.50
N GLU A 157 7.37 14.62 8.71
CA GLU A 157 6.39 15.53 8.10
C GLU A 157 5.40 14.77 7.21
N TYR A 158 5.90 13.91 6.31
CA TYR A 158 5.06 13.09 5.45
C TYR A 158 4.07 12.24 6.27
N PHE A 159 4.56 11.53 7.30
CA PHE A 159 3.69 10.65 8.09
C PHE A 159 2.74 11.41 9.03
N ARG A 160 3.07 12.63 9.48
CA ARG A 160 2.09 13.50 10.14
C ARG A 160 1.00 13.98 9.18
N GLY A 161 1.33 14.23 7.92
CA GLY A 161 0.33 14.50 6.88
C GLY A 161 -0.61 13.32 6.68
N GLU A 162 -0.08 12.10 6.57
CA GLU A 162 -0.90 10.88 6.47
C GLU A 162 -1.76 10.63 7.72
N LEU A 163 -1.25 10.97 8.92
CA LEU A 163 -2.02 10.91 10.15
C LEU A 163 -3.19 11.91 10.14
N THR A 164 -2.98 13.13 9.64
CA THR A 164 -4.07 14.11 9.44
C THR A 164 -5.11 13.57 8.46
N ASP A 165 -4.68 12.99 7.34
CA ASP A 165 -5.58 12.38 6.37
C ASP A 165 -6.34 11.18 6.94
N LEU A 166 -5.73 10.38 7.82
CA LEU A 166 -6.40 9.30 8.55
C LEU A 166 -7.54 9.83 9.44
N LEU A 167 -7.28 10.90 10.19
CA LEU A 167 -8.30 11.50 11.05
C LEU A 167 -9.45 12.10 10.24
N LEU A 168 -9.15 12.74 9.11
CA LEU A 168 -10.15 13.31 8.21
C LEU A 168 -11.00 12.23 7.54
N LEU A 169 -10.38 11.16 7.01
CA LEU A 169 -11.15 10.07 6.41
C LEU A 169 -12.07 9.39 7.43
N ALA A 170 -11.61 9.28 8.70
CA ALA A 170 -12.41 8.69 9.75
C ALA A 170 -13.67 9.53 10.06
N GLN A 171 -13.56 10.87 10.00
CA GLN A 171 -14.72 11.77 10.08
C GLN A 171 -15.62 11.64 8.84
N GLU A 172 -15.04 11.65 7.62
CA GLU A 172 -15.76 11.55 6.34
C GLU A 172 -16.59 10.26 6.26
N GLU A 173 -16.01 9.13 6.66
CA GLU A 173 -16.68 7.82 6.64
C GLU A 173 -17.44 7.48 7.93
N LYS A 174 -17.38 8.35 8.96
CA LYS A 174 -17.99 8.13 10.28
C LYS A 174 -17.53 6.85 10.97
N ILE A 175 -16.26 6.55 10.86
CA ILE A 175 -15.62 5.37 11.47
C ILE A 175 -14.64 5.77 12.58
N ASN A 176 -14.42 4.87 13.53
CA ASN A 176 -13.46 5.12 14.60
C ASN A 176 -12.02 4.97 14.06
N PRO A 177 -11.16 6.03 14.10
CA PRO A 177 -9.78 5.94 13.61
C PRO A 177 -8.94 4.89 14.35
N LEU A 178 -9.30 4.56 15.60
CA LEU A 178 -8.64 3.51 16.39
C LEU A 178 -8.98 2.08 15.92
N SER A 179 -10.02 1.89 15.10
CA SER A 179 -10.40 0.57 14.57
C SER A 179 -9.67 0.20 13.28
N LEU A 180 -9.13 1.18 12.55
CA LEU A 180 -8.52 0.97 11.25
C LEU A 180 -7.21 0.21 11.34
N LYS A 181 -7.12 -0.89 10.60
CA LYS A 181 -5.93 -1.73 10.51
C LYS A 181 -5.29 -1.64 9.12
N GLY A 182 -3.98 -1.84 9.10
CA GLY A 182 -3.19 -1.79 7.88
C GLY A 182 -1.79 -2.35 8.05
N SER A 183 -0.91 -2.01 7.13
CA SER A 183 0.49 -2.42 7.15
C SER A 183 1.31 -1.69 8.23
N TYR A 184 2.53 -2.14 8.42
CA TYR A 184 3.52 -1.50 9.29
C TYR A 184 3.89 -0.05 8.87
N ALA A 185 3.54 0.37 7.66
CA ALA A 185 3.72 1.73 7.16
C ALA A 185 2.41 2.53 7.07
N GLY A 186 1.29 1.98 7.53
CA GLY A 186 -0.01 2.66 7.54
C GLY A 186 -0.81 2.54 6.25
N ALA A 187 -0.42 1.67 5.32
CA ALA A 187 -1.21 1.37 4.12
C ALA A 187 -2.41 0.49 4.47
N MET A 188 -3.57 0.76 3.86
CA MET A 188 -4.88 0.29 4.29
C MET A 188 -5.63 -0.50 3.22
N GLY A 189 -6.44 -1.46 3.69
CA GLY A 189 -7.39 -2.21 2.87
C GLY A 189 -6.76 -3.11 1.82
N TRP A 190 -7.56 -3.62 0.89
CA TRP A 190 -7.08 -4.50 -0.17
C TRP A 190 -6.09 -3.83 -1.13
N PRO A 191 -6.30 -2.54 -1.53
CA PRO A 191 -5.38 -1.83 -2.41
C PRO A 191 -4.14 -1.28 -1.69
N GLN A 192 -4.00 -1.41 -0.37
CA GLN A 192 -2.91 -0.84 0.43
C GLN A 192 -2.74 0.68 0.20
N PHE A 193 -3.84 1.40 0.19
CA PHE A 193 -3.82 2.85 0.08
C PHE A 193 -3.31 3.52 1.36
N MET A 194 -2.44 4.52 1.20
CA MET A 194 -2.18 5.47 2.28
C MET A 194 -3.43 6.33 2.53
N PRO A 195 -3.62 6.88 3.74
CA PRO A 195 -4.79 7.72 4.05
C PRO A 195 -5.04 8.84 3.04
N SER A 196 -4.01 9.54 2.60
CA SER A 196 -4.12 10.57 1.56
C SER A 196 -4.59 10.02 0.21
N SER A 197 -4.14 8.80 -0.14
CA SER A 197 -4.58 8.11 -1.35
C SER A 197 -6.04 7.68 -1.26
N TYR A 198 -6.44 7.14 -0.11
CA TYR A 198 -7.84 6.81 0.16
C TYR A 198 -8.76 8.02 -0.07
N ARG A 199 -8.46 9.14 0.58
CA ARG A 199 -9.30 10.34 0.47
C ARG A 199 -9.40 10.89 -0.94
N LYS A 200 -8.34 10.74 -1.75
CA LYS A 200 -8.30 11.26 -3.12
C LYS A 200 -8.92 10.32 -4.15
N TRP A 201 -8.73 9.01 -3.98
CA TRP A 201 -8.97 8.06 -5.06
C TRP A 201 -9.82 6.84 -4.71
N ALA A 202 -10.10 6.57 -3.42
CA ALA A 202 -11.08 5.55 -3.08
C ALA A 202 -12.48 5.97 -3.53
N VAL A 203 -13.24 5.01 -4.06
CA VAL A 203 -14.59 5.21 -4.59
C VAL A 203 -15.56 4.22 -3.98
N ASP A 204 -16.79 4.66 -3.76
CA ASP A 204 -17.96 3.82 -3.51
C ASP A 204 -18.42 3.25 -4.86
N PHE A 205 -17.92 2.06 -5.19
CA PHE A 205 -18.10 1.48 -6.53
C PHE A 205 -19.32 0.56 -6.62
N ASP A 206 -19.84 0.08 -5.49
CA ASP A 206 -21.09 -0.66 -5.41
C ASP A 206 -22.31 0.24 -5.17
N GLY A 207 -22.10 1.52 -4.80
CA GLY A 207 -23.17 2.48 -4.54
C GLY A 207 -23.81 2.33 -3.17
N SER A 208 -23.12 1.76 -2.19
CA SER A 208 -23.61 1.54 -0.82
C SER A 208 -23.70 2.82 0.03
N GLY A 209 -23.05 3.90 -0.41
CA GLY A 209 -22.90 5.16 0.31
C GLY A 209 -21.63 5.27 1.15
N HIS A 210 -20.75 4.26 1.10
CA HIS A 210 -19.50 4.20 1.83
C HIS A 210 -18.37 3.66 0.94
N ARG A 211 -17.12 4.09 1.17
CA ARG A 211 -15.93 3.64 0.45
C ARG A 211 -15.23 2.54 1.26
N ASP A 212 -15.71 1.29 1.21
CA ASP A 212 -15.13 0.18 2.00
C ASP A 212 -14.07 -0.61 1.24
N ILE A 213 -12.84 -0.13 1.23
CA ILE A 213 -11.70 -0.84 0.63
C ILE A 213 -11.19 -2.00 1.51
N TRP A 214 -11.73 -2.20 2.71
CA TRP A 214 -11.28 -3.24 3.64
C TRP A 214 -12.06 -4.54 3.50
N ASN A 215 -13.38 -4.47 3.23
CA ASN A 215 -14.26 -5.63 3.22
C ASN A 215 -15.04 -5.77 1.91
N ASN A 216 -15.03 -4.74 1.05
CA ASN A 216 -15.79 -4.71 -0.20
C ASN A 216 -14.85 -4.83 -1.40
N ALA A 217 -14.99 -5.92 -2.16
CA ALA A 217 -14.18 -6.17 -3.35
C ALA A 217 -14.46 -5.17 -4.48
N ASP A 218 -15.73 -4.77 -4.67
CA ASP A 218 -16.11 -3.84 -5.73
C ASP A 218 -15.47 -2.47 -5.50
N ASP A 219 -15.50 -1.96 -4.25
CA ASP A 219 -14.85 -0.70 -3.90
C ASP A 219 -13.33 -0.78 -4.07
N ALA A 220 -12.72 -1.89 -3.69
CA ALA A 220 -11.28 -2.10 -3.88
C ALA A 220 -10.92 -2.12 -5.38
N ILE A 221 -11.70 -2.81 -6.23
CA ILE A 221 -11.56 -2.87 -7.68
C ILE A 221 -11.70 -1.48 -8.29
N GLY A 222 -12.81 -0.78 -7.98
CA GLY A 222 -13.08 0.56 -8.46
C GLY A 222 -12.02 1.56 -8.03
N SER A 223 -11.55 1.48 -6.79
CA SER A 223 -10.52 2.38 -6.24
C SER A 223 -9.16 2.21 -6.92
N VAL A 224 -8.72 0.96 -7.19
CA VAL A 224 -7.49 0.70 -7.96
C VAL A 224 -7.61 1.25 -9.38
N ALA A 225 -8.75 1.00 -10.05
CA ALA A 225 -8.99 1.47 -11.40
C ALA A 225 -9.05 3.00 -11.48
N ASN A 226 -9.74 3.64 -10.54
CA ASN A 226 -9.79 5.10 -10.44
C ASN A 226 -8.39 5.68 -10.20
N TYR A 227 -7.60 5.11 -9.28
CA TYR A 227 -6.22 5.55 -9.03
C TYR A 227 -5.39 5.59 -10.32
N PHE A 228 -5.39 4.51 -11.10
CA PHE A 228 -4.62 4.44 -12.34
C PHE A 228 -5.14 5.41 -13.41
N SER A 229 -6.47 5.51 -13.56
CA SER A 229 -7.09 6.47 -14.48
C SER A 229 -6.69 7.91 -14.15
N GLN A 230 -6.75 8.31 -12.86
CA GLN A 230 -6.38 9.65 -12.39
C GLN A 230 -4.87 9.95 -12.55
N HIS A 231 -4.04 8.92 -12.64
CA HIS A 231 -2.61 9.05 -12.91
C HIS A 231 -2.25 8.95 -14.40
N GLY A 232 -3.25 8.92 -15.28
CA GLY A 232 -3.04 8.96 -16.74
C GLY A 232 -2.84 7.60 -17.40
N TRP A 233 -3.49 6.54 -16.87
CA TRP A 233 -3.51 5.23 -17.54
C TRP A 233 -4.03 5.35 -18.97
N MET A 234 -3.29 4.82 -19.91
CA MET A 234 -3.66 4.76 -21.34
C MET A 234 -4.20 3.37 -21.70
N ARG A 235 -5.47 3.33 -22.10
CA ARG A 235 -6.14 2.09 -22.51
C ARG A 235 -5.43 1.49 -23.74
N GLY A 236 -5.08 0.21 -23.64
CA GLY A 236 -4.49 -0.55 -24.75
C GLY A 236 -2.97 -0.42 -24.88
N ASP A 237 -2.34 0.52 -24.15
CA ASP A 237 -0.90 0.67 -24.18
C ASP A 237 -0.20 -0.37 -23.30
N ASP A 238 0.96 -0.82 -23.75
CA ASP A 238 1.83 -1.68 -22.95
C ASP A 238 2.40 -0.94 -21.72
N VAL A 239 2.71 -1.70 -20.68
CA VAL A 239 3.45 -1.21 -19.51
C VAL A 239 4.93 -1.09 -19.84
N MET A 240 5.53 -2.19 -20.26
CA MET A 240 6.94 -2.28 -20.66
C MET A 240 7.09 -3.22 -21.84
N ILE A 241 8.05 -2.90 -22.72
CA ILE A 241 8.44 -3.75 -23.84
C ILE A 241 9.94 -4.05 -23.81
N PRO A 242 10.40 -5.20 -24.34
CA PRO A 242 11.82 -5.51 -24.40
C PRO A 242 12.55 -4.57 -25.38
N ALA A 243 13.83 -4.30 -25.06
CA ALA A 243 14.68 -3.43 -25.87
C ALA A 243 16.04 -4.07 -26.14
N ASN A 244 16.63 -3.71 -27.27
CA ASN A 244 18.02 -4.01 -27.60
C ASN A 244 18.90 -2.82 -27.25
N VAL A 245 20.08 -3.10 -26.69
CA VAL A 245 21.14 -2.13 -26.46
C VAL A 245 22.33 -2.51 -27.33
N ALA A 246 22.75 -1.62 -28.23
CA ALA A 246 23.84 -1.87 -29.12
C ALA A 246 25.18 -2.03 -28.34
N PRO A 247 26.08 -2.91 -28.77
CA PRO A 247 27.41 -3.03 -28.18
C PRO A 247 28.13 -1.68 -28.13
N GLY A 248 28.64 -1.30 -26.96
CA GLY A 248 29.34 -0.03 -26.78
C GLY A 248 28.45 1.21 -26.65
N ALA A 249 27.12 1.07 -26.63
CA ALA A 249 26.19 2.18 -26.39
C ALA A 249 26.46 2.83 -25.02
N GLN A 250 26.50 4.17 -24.98
CA GLN A 250 26.69 4.94 -23.73
C GLN A 250 25.35 5.15 -23.04
N ILE A 251 24.95 4.20 -22.19
CA ILE A 251 23.62 4.19 -21.56
C ILE A 251 23.60 4.68 -20.11
N ASP A 252 24.75 4.99 -19.51
CA ASP A 252 24.82 5.38 -18.08
C ASP A 252 23.90 6.56 -17.74
N ALA A 253 23.85 7.56 -18.61
CA ALA A 253 22.94 8.70 -18.44
C ALA A 253 21.47 8.31 -18.57
N LEU A 254 21.13 7.26 -19.35
CA LEU A 254 19.77 6.75 -19.49
C LEU A 254 19.35 5.95 -18.26
N LEU A 255 20.30 5.32 -17.55
CA LEU A 255 20.05 4.54 -16.35
C LEU A 255 19.99 5.39 -15.06
N ALA A 256 20.45 6.66 -15.13
CA ALA A 256 20.42 7.57 -14.00
C ALA A 256 18.99 7.92 -13.58
N ASP A 257 18.10 8.11 -14.54
CA ASP A 257 16.67 8.25 -14.29
C ASP A 257 15.96 6.89 -14.46
N LYS A 258 15.23 6.49 -13.44
CA LYS A 258 14.55 5.18 -13.38
C LYS A 258 13.06 5.26 -13.65
N PHE A 259 12.48 6.45 -13.70
CA PHE A 259 11.03 6.61 -13.64
C PHE A 259 10.45 7.59 -14.65
N ASN A 260 11.18 8.65 -15.01
CA ASN A 260 10.64 9.68 -15.90
C ASN A 260 10.78 9.27 -17.36
N LEU A 261 9.79 9.65 -18.15
CA LEU A 261 9.75 9.37 -19.59
C LEU A 261 10.45 10.50 -20.35
N ASP A 262 11.74 10.74 -20.10
CA ASP A 262 12.46 11.93 -20.59
C ASP A 262 12.91 11.83 -22.05
N TYR A 263 12.95 10.61 -22.60
CA TYR A 263 13.44 10.37 -23.95
C TYR A 263 12.36 9.87 -24.88
N SER A 264 12.34 10.35 -26.12
CA SER A 264 11.56 9.72 -27.17
C SER A 264 12.27 8.46 -27.72
N VAL A 265 11.51 7.54 -28.32
CA VAL A 265 12.05 6.33 -28.97
C VAL A 265 13.14 6.70 -29.99
N LYS A 266 12.94 7.77 -30.77
CA LYS A 266 13.95 8.29 -31.70
C LYS A 266 15.23 8.74 -30.98
N GLN A 267 15.14 9.41 -29.85
CA GLN A 267 16.29 9.82 -29.07
C GLN A 267 17.03 8.64 -28.44
N LEU A 268 16.29 7.61 -27.98
CA LEU A 268 16.87 6.37 -27.50
C LEU A 268 17.58 5.59 -28.59
N ALA A 269 17.00 5.51 -29.79
CA ALA A 269 17.61 4.87 -30.96
C ALA A 269 18.94 5.55 -31.35
N ALA A 270 19.00 6.87 -31.31
CA ALA A 270 20.24 7.64 -31.55
C ALA A 270 21.33 7.36 -30.51
N LYS A 271 20.97 6.81 -29.33
CA LYS A 271 21.90 6.38 -28.28
C LYS A 271 22.16 4.87 -28.28
N GLY A 272 21.72 4.16 -29.32
CA GLY A 272 21.91 2.71 -29.47
C GLY A 272 20.90 1.86 -28.70
N VAL A 273 19.77 2.40 -28.29
CA VAL A 273 18.68 1.67 -27.61
C VAL A 273 17.46 1.63 -28.49
N THR A 274 17.05 0.44 -28.94
CA THR A 274 15.92 0.23 -29.84
C THR A 274 14.87 -0.70 -29.25
N PRO A 275 13.56 -0.42 -29.40
CA PRO A 275 12.51 -1.33 -28.97
C PRO A 275 12.50 -2.60 -29.84
N GLN A 276 12.15 -3.75 -29.24
CA GLN A 276 11.95 -5.00 -29.98
C GLN A 276 10.55 -5.08 -30.62
N VAL A 277 9.65 -4.18 -30.25
CA VAL A 277 8.30 -4.04 -30.84
C VAL A 277 8.21 -2.64 -31.43
N ALA A 278 7.58 -2.49 -32.59
CA ALA A 278 7.44 -1.20 -33.23
C ALA A 278 6.68 -0.21 -32.36
N LEU A 279 7.27 0.97 -32.18
CA LEU A 279 6.67 2.12 -31.49
C LEU A 279 6.82 3.38 -32.35
N PRO A 280 5.92 4.34 -32.21
CA PRO A 280 6.12 5.67 -32.80
C PRO A 280 7.43 6.31 -32.33
N ASP A 281 8.15 6.97 -33.23
CA ASP A 281 9.37 7.73 -32.91
C ASP A 281 9.20 8.74 -31.78
N SER A 282 8.00 9.30 -31.67
CA SER A 282 7.62 10.28 -30.63
C SER A 282 7.22 9.68 -29.29
N ALA A 283 7.00 8.35 -29.23
CA ALA A 283 6.62 7.69 -27.97
C ALA A 283 7.72 7.91 -26.91
N ARG A 284 7.30 8.24 -25.70
CA ARG A 284 8.20 8.53 -24.59
C ARG A 284 8.47 7.28 -23.79
N ALA A 285 9.72 7.07 -23.38
CA ALA A 285 10.10 5.89 -22.62
C ALA A 285 11.27 6.15 -21.66
N VAL A 286 11.47 5.22 -20.72
CA VAL A 286 12.63 5.14 -19.83
C VAL A 286 13.29 3.77 -19.98
N LEU A 287 14.63 3.73 -19.96
CA LEU A 287 15.38 2.48 -20.03
C LEU A 287 15.45 1.81 -18.65
N VAL A 288 15.03 0.56 -18.57
CA VAL A 288 15.00 -0.22 -17.32
C VAL A 288 15.85 -1.47 -17.47
N PRO A 289 16.97 -1.60 -16.73
CA PRO A 289 17.76 -2.82 -16.67
C PRO A 289 17.16 -3.81 -15.68
N LEU A 290 17.11 -5.08 -16.03
CA LEU A 290 16.62 -6.19 -15.21
C LEU A 290 17.66 -7.32 -15.19
N GLU A 291 18.24 -7.62 -14.05
CA GLU A 291 19.11 -8.79 -13.88
C GLU A 291 18.24 -10.05 -13.85
N THR A 292 18.16 -10.78 -14.96
CA THR A 292 17.28 -11.95 -15.15
C THR A 292 17.90 -13.27 -14.68
N SER A 293 19.23 -13.32 -14.58
CA SER A 293 20.01 -14.36 -13.89
C SER A 293 21.35 -13.75 -13.45
N PRO A 294 22.14 -14.41 -12.58
CA PRO A 294 23.41 -13.86 -12.12
C PRO A 294 24.32 -13.37 -13.25
N GLY A 295 24.58 -12.07 -13.29
CA GLY A 295 25.42 -11.42 -14.31
C GLY A 295 24.76 -11.24 -15.69
N VAL A 296 23.49 -11.60 -15.88
CA VAL A 296 22.76 -11.42 -17.15
C VAL A 296 21.74 -10.32 -16.98
N THR A 297 21.90 -9.22 -17.71
CA THR A 297 20.99 -8.07 -17.72
C THR A 297 20.22 -8.01 -19.04
N GLU A 298 18.91 -8.00 -18.94
CA GLU A 298 18.01 -7.64 -20.03
C GLU A 298 17.56 -6.20 -19.89
N TYR A 299 17.29 -5.56 -21.03
CA TYR A 299 16.83 -4.17 -21.06
C TYR A 299 15.39 -4.08 -21.54
N TRP A 300 14.65 -3.18 -20.92
CA TRP A 300 13.26 -2.93 -21.20
C TRP A 300 13.01 -1.43 -21.33
N LEU A 301 12.03 -1.03 -22.14
CA LEU A 301 11.52 0.32 -22.18
C LEU A 301 10.23 0.39 -21.37
N GLY A 302 10.25 1.16 -20.27
CA GLY A 302 9.06 1.54 -19.54
C GLY A 302 8.32 2.64 -20.25
N LEU A 303 7.02 2.46 -20.50
CA LEU A 303 6.15 3.37 -21.24
C LEU A 303 5.23 4.15 -20.28
N ASN A 304 4.19 4.82 -20.80
CA ASN A 304 3.28 5.60 -19.96
C ASN A 304 2.64 4.77 -18.84
N ASN A 305 2.15 3.59 -19.13
CA ASN A 305 1.52 2.74 -18.11
C ASN A 305 2.51 2.20 -17.07
N PHE A 306 3.79 2.06 -17.43
CA PHE A 306 4.86 1.84 -16.46
C PHE A 306 4.99 3.04 -15.51
N TYR A 307 5.04 4.26 -16.04
CA TYR A 307 5.08 5.46 -15.22
C TYR A 307 3.89 5.51 -14.24
N VAL A 308 2.68 5.21 -14.71
CA VAL A 308 1.48 5.18 -13.87
C VAL A 308 1.61 4.15 -12.74
N ILE A 309 2.06 2.92 -13.03
CA ILE A 309 2.28 1.90 -11.97
C ILE A 309 3.34 2.37 -10.97
N THR A 310 4.38 3.09 -11.41
CA THR A 310 5.40 3.63 -10.48
C THR A 310 4.89 4.76 -9.59
N ARG A 311 3.71 5.33 -9.85
CA ARG A 311 3.02 6.26 -8.91
C ARG A 311 2.36 5.50 -7.77
N TYR A 312 1.88 4.28 -8.05
CA TYR A 312 1.32 3.39 -7.05
C TYR A 312 2.43 2.87 -6.11
N ASN A 313 3.48 2.34 -6.69
CA ASN A 313 4.67 1.88 -5.95
C ASN A 313 5.94 2.26 -6.70
N LYS A 314 6.76 3.14 -6.12
CA LYS A 314 7.98 3.71 -6.75
C LYS A 314 9.09 2.66 -6.88
N SER A 315 8.85 1.63 -7.72
CA SER A 315 9.78 0.54 -8.00
C SER A 315 9.62 0.05 -9.45
N THR A 316 10.74 0.00 -10.18
CA THR A 316 10.80 -0.56 -11.54
C THR A 316 10.47 -2.04 -11.53
N LEU A 317 10.93 -2.76 -10.50
CA LEU A 317 10.67 -4.19 -10.32
C LEU A 317 9.19 -4.47 -10.02
N TYR A 318 8.55 -3.59 -9.24
CA TYR A 318 7.11 -3.69 -8.96
C TYR A 318 6.29 -3.54 -10.26
N ALA A 319 6.60 -2.54 -11.08
CA ALA A 319 5.90 -2.34 -12.34
C ALA A 319 6.06 -3.54 -13.28
N LYS A 320 7.28 -4.11 -13.35
CA LYS A 320 7.54 -5.30 -14.17
C LYS A 320 6.81 -6.54 -13.66
N VAL A 321 6.82 -6.81 -12.35
CA VAL A 321 6.12 -7.98 -11.80
C VAL A 321 4.61 -7.84 -11.93
N THR A 322 4.06 -6.63 -11.82
CA THR A 322 2.65 -6.36 -12.10
C THR A 322 2.29 -6.74 -13.53
N GLN A 323 3.11 -6.33 -14.51
CA GLN A 323 2.91 -6.72 -15.92
C GLN A 323 2.98 -8.23 -16.13
N ASP A 324 3.96 -8.91 -15.53
CA ASP A 324 4.14 -10.35 -15.73
C ASP A 324 2.97 -11.14 -15.13
N ILE A 325 2.56 -10.77 -13.90
CA ILE A 325 1.43 -11.41 -13.21
C ILE A 325 0.12 -11.13 -13.97
N SER A 326 -0.11 -9.89 -14.43
CA SER A 326 -1.32 -9.55 -15.17
C SER A 326 -1.45 -10.37 -16.47
N ARG A 327 -0.36 -10.50 -17.23
CA ARG A 327 -0.34 -11.30 -18.47
C ARG A 327 -0.61 -12.78 -18.20
N GLU A 328 0.01 -13.33 -17.17
CA GLU A 328 -0.17 -14.74 -16.81
C GLU A 328 -1.60 -15.02 -16.31
N ILE A 329 -2.14 -14.16 -15.42
CA ILE A 329 -3.53 -14.30 -14.94
C ILE A 329 -4.51 -14.21 -16.12
N LYS A 330 -4.31 -13.26 -17.06
CA LYS A 330 -5.15 -13.16 -18.26
C LYS A 330 -5.11 -14.43 -19.10
N SER A 331 -3.92 -14.96 -19.36
CA SER A 331 -3.74 -16.20 -20.12
C SER A 331 -4.49 -17.36 -19.48
N ARG A 332 -4.33 -17.55 -18.18
CA ARG A 332 -5.03 -18.61 -17.42
C ARG A 332 -6.54 -18.39 -17.37
N TYR A 333 -6.99 -17.15 -17.21
CA TYR A 333 -8.42 -16.83 -17.20
C TYR A 333 -9.07 -17.19 -18.54
N ILE A 334 -8.45 -16.78 -19.67
CA ILE A 334 -8.93 -17.11 -21.01
C ILE A 334 -8.99 -18.63 -21.21
N ALA A 335 -7.93 -19.35 -20.84
CA ALA A 335 -7.91 -20.81 -20.92
C ALA A 335 -9.01 -21.48 -20.07
N ALA A 336 -9.26 -20.97 -18.86
CA ALA A 336 -10.27 -21.51 -17.95
C ALA A 336 -11.72 -21.21 -18.35
N VAL A 337 -11.96 -20.10 -19.06
CA VAL A 337 -13.31 -19.68 -19.47
C VAL A 337 -13.66 -20.17 -20.87
N TYR A 338 -12.68 -20.13 -21.79
CA TYR A 338 -12.92 -20.41 -23.21
C TYR A 338 -12.24 -21.68 -23.71
N GLY A 339 -11.25 -22.21 -22.98
CA GLY A 339 -10.51 -23.42 -23.41
C GLY A 339 -11.30 -24.74 -23.29
N ASN A 340 -12.40 -24.77 -22.55
CA ASN A 340 -13.26 -25.95 -22.41
C ASN A 340 -14.34 -26.08 -23.49
N GLY A 341 -14.35 -25.22 -24.50
CA GLY A 341 -15.33 -25.20 -25.59
C GLY A 341 -14.91 -25.96 -26.87
N ALA A 342 -13.75 -26.64 -26.84
CA ALA A 342 -13.19 -27.33 -28.04
C ALA A 342 -13.07 -28.86 -27.83
N ASN A 343 -14.06 -29.49 -27.16
CA ASN A 343 -14.22 -30.95 -27.15
C ASN A 343 -15.62 -31.34 -27.62
#